data_e5a024be24ba03116d0a1c7f1ebccbba
#
_entry.id   e5a024be24ba03116d0a1c7f1ebccbba
#
_cell.length_a   1.000
_cell.length_b   1.000
_cell.length_c   1.000
_cell.angle_alpha   90.00
_cell.angle_beta   90.00
_cell.angle_gamma   90.00
#
_symmetry.space_group_name_H-M   'P 1'
#
loop_
_entity.id
_entity.type
_entity.pdbx_description
1 polymer ?
#
loop_
_entity_poly.entity_id
_entity_poly.type
_entity_poly.pdbx_seq_one_letter_code
_entity_poly.pdbx_strand_id
1 'polypeptide(L)'
;MAYVVSVTWTAKEGEEDAVAAALERMREPTLAEPGVQTWIPHRDPANPAVFYIYESYADEAAYTAHTETEHFQRDGFGDAIPRLAERKREFYEPF
;
A
#
# COMPACT_ATOMS: atom_id res chain seq x y z
N MET A 1 11.91 -6.89 -15.62
CA MET A 1 11.07 -7.85 -14.91
C MET A 1 10.17 -7.14 -13.94
N ALA A 2 8.95 -7.61 -13.78
CA ALA A 2 8.03 -7.03 -12.81
C ALA A 2 8.59 -7.17 -11.39
N TYR A 3 8.17 -6.27 -10.54
CA TYR A 3 8.60 -6.21 -9.14
C TYR A 3 7.34 -6.24 -8.28
N VAL A 4 7.15 -7.31 -7.52
CA VAL A 4 5.94 -7.51 -6.74
C VAL A 4 6.20 -7.21 -5.27
N VAL A 5 5.30 -6.44 -4.67
CA VAL A 5 5.38 -6.10 -3.25
C VAL A 5 4.10 -6.57 -2.56
N SER A 6 4.27 -7.38 -1.54
CA SER A 6 3.20 -7.90 -0.71
C SER A 6 3.25 -7.17 0.62
N VAL A 7 2.20 -6.40 0.92
CA VAL A 7 2.17 -5.52 2.09
C VAL A 7 1.05 -5.95 3.04
N THR A 8 1.39 -6.14 4.31
CA THR A 8 0.39 -6.38 5.35
C THR A 8 0.48 -5.27 6.39
N TRP A 9 -0.62 -4.58 6.62
CA TRP A 9 -0.74 -3.50 7.59
C TRP A 9 -1.76 -3.89 8.65
N THR A 10 -1.39 -3.75 9.93
CA THR A 10 -2.31 -3.94 11.03
C THR A 10 -2.52 -2.59 11.71
N ALA A 11 -3.74 -2.08 11.67
CA ALA A 11 -4.09 -0.81 12.28
C ALA A 11 -4.10 -0.92 13.80
N LYS A 12 -3.74 0.18 14.48
CA LYS A 12 -3.98 0.31 15.92
C LYS A 12 -5.47 0.27 16.20
N GLU A 13 -5.84 -0.15 17.40
CA GLU A 13 -7.24 -0.19 17.81
C GLU A 13 -7.93 1.16 17.62
N GLY A 14 -9.07 1.15 16.95
CA GLY A 14 -9.83 2.37 16.67
C GLY A 14 -9.40 3.13 15.43
N GLU A 15 -8.29 2.73 14.78
CA GLU A 15 -7.75 3.44 13.62
C GLU A 15 -8.10 2.76 12.28
N GLU A 16 -8.85 1.68 12.31
CA GLU A 16 -9.15 0.86 11.12
C GLU A 16 -9.79 1.66 10.00
N ASP A 17 -10.79 2.47 10.33
CA ASP A 17 -11.52 3.21 9.30
C ASP A 17 -10.67 4.33 8.70
N ALA A 18 -9.80 4.95 9.50
CA ALA A 18 -8.88 5.97 9.01
C ALA A 18 -7.84 5.38 8.06
N VAL A 19 -7.34 4.18 8.36
CA VAL A 19 -6.40 3.47 7.47
C VAL A 19 -7.10 3.11 6.16
N ALA A 20 -8.33 2.60 6.23
CA ALA A 20 -9.12 2.27 5.04
C ALA A 20 -9.33 3.52 4.17
N ALA A 21 -9.67 4.64 4.78
CA ALA A 21 -9.89 5.90 4.05
C ALA A 21 -8.61 6.39 3.36
N ALA A 22 -7.46 6.27 4.02
CA ALA A 22 -6.18 6.66 3.43
C ALA A 22 -5.82 5.78 2.23
N LEU A 23 -6.04 4.46 2.33
CA LEU A 23 -5.82 3.53 1.22
C LEU A 23 -6.73 3.88 0.03
N GLU A 24 -7.99 4.21 0.30
CA GLU A 24 -8.94 4.58 -0.75
C GLU A 24 -8.51 5.85 -1.48
N ARG A 25 -8.01 6.85 -0.75
CA ARG A 25 -7.52 8.08 -1.35
C ARG A 25 -6.27 7.85 -2.22
N MET A 26 -5.42 6.90 -1.85
CA MET A 26 -4.20 6.61 -2.59
C MET A 26 -4.44 5.79 -3.86
N ARG A 27 -5.56 5.09 -3.98
CA ARG A 27 -5.77 4.10 -5.04
C ARG A 27 -5.69 4.69 -6.44
N GLU A 28 -6.50 5.70 -6.73
CA GLU A 28 -6.57 6.28 -8.06
C GLU A 28 -5.26 6.93 -8.49
N PRO A 29 -4.65 7.83 -7.68
CA PRO A 29 -3.37 8.41 -8.08
C PRO A 29 -2.24 7.40 -8.19
N THR A 30 -2.25 6.32 -7.41
CA THR A 30 -1.26 5.26 -7.54
C THR A 30 -1.41 4.53 -8.87
N LEU A 31 -2.65 4.20 -9.26
CA LEU A 31 -2.90 3.51 -10.53
C LEU A 31 -2.55 4.40 -11.74
N ALA A 32 -2.49 5.71 -11.57
CA ALA A 32 -2.09 6.64 -12.62
C ALA A 32 -0.56 6.76 -12.79
N GLU A 33 0.22 6.20 -11.88
CA GLU A 33 1.69 6.22 -11.99
C GLU A 33 2.14 5.33 -13.14
N PRO A 34 3.09 5.79 -13.98
CA PRO A 34 3.43 5.06 -15.21
C PRO A 34 3.95 3.63 -14.99
N GLY A 35 4.67 3.39 -13.90
CA GLY A 35 5.28 2.10 -13.62
C GLY A 35 4.42 1.16 -12.80
N VAL A 36 3.23 1.56 -12.38
CA VAL A 36 2.34 0.72 -11.57
C VAL A 36 1.51 -0.15 -12.48
N GLN A 37 1.60 -1.46 -12.29
CA GLN A 37 0.82 -2.45 -13.04
C GLN A 37 -0.45 -2.84 -12.28
N THR A 38 -0.33 -3.06 -10.98
CA THR A 38 -1.42 -3.49 -10.12
C THR A 38 -1.21 -2.90 -8.73
N TRP A 39 -2.27 -2.40 -8.13
CA TRP A 39 -2.24 -1.91 -6.76
C TRP A 39 -3.63 -2.09 -6.18
N ILE A 40 -3.81 -3.15 -5.39
CA ILE A 40 -5.14 -3.55 -4.89
C ILE A 40 -5.09 -3.69 -3.37
N PRO A 41 -5.68 -2.75 -2.63
CA PRO A 41 -5.84 -2.91 -1.19
C PRO A 41 -6.97 -3.87 -0.89
N HIS A 42 -6.77 -4.69 0.13
CA HIS A 42 -7.74 -5.66 0.62
C HIS A 42 -7.92 -5.47 2.10
N ARG A 43 -9.03 -5.93 2.62
CA ARG A 43 -9.28 -5.97 4.05
C ARG A 43 -9.59 -7.40 4.45
N ASP A 44 -9.02 -7.88 5.56
CA ASP A 44 -9.30 -9.21 6.08
C ASP A 44 -10.76 -9.24 6.56
N PRO A 45 -11.61 -10.13 6.02
CA PRO A 45 -13.02 -10.18 6.42
C PRO A 45 -13.21 -10.67 7.85
N ALA A 46 -12.23 -11.35 8.42
CA ALA A 46 -12.29 -11.86 9.79
C ALA A 46 -11.70 -10.88 10.81
N ASN A 47 -10.86 -9.93 10.36
CA ASN A 47 -10.24 -8.95 11.25
C ASN A 47 -10.13 -7.59 10.53
N PRO A 48 -11.06 -6.67 10.80
CA PRO A 48 -11.11 -5.39 10.09
C PRO A 48 -9.91 -4.48 10.31
N ALA A 49 -9.02 -4.80 11.26
CA ALA A 49 -7.78 -4.04 11.47
C ALA A 49 -6.67 -4.45 10.52
N VAL A 50 -6.81 -5.58 9.83
CA VAL A 50 -5.76 -6.11 8.96
C VAL A 50 -6.06 -5.80 7.50
N PHE A 51 -5.07 -5.18 6.84
CA PHE A 51 -5.13 -4.82 5.41
C PHE A 51 -4.00 -5.50 4.67
N TYR A 52 -4.27 -5.93 3.45
CA TYR A 52 -3.29 -6.53 2.57
C TYR A 52 -3.29 -5.77 1.26
N ILE A 53 -2.14 -5.27 0.85
CA ILE A 53 -2.02 -4.56 -0.43
C ILE A 53 -1.14 -5.39 -1.35
N TYR A 54 -1.71 -5.83 -2.48
CA TYR A 54 -0.97 -6.49 -3.52
C TYR A 54 -0.53 -5.44 -4.53
N GLU A 55 0.77 -5.35 -4.77
CA GLU A 55 1.36 -4.33 -5.62
C GLU A 55 2.27 -4.98 -6.64
N SER A 56 2.17 -4.55 -7.89
CA SER A 56 3.06 -4.98 -8.96
C SER A 56 3.51 -3.78 -9.76
N TYR A 57 4.81 -3.69 -9.95
CA TYR A 57 5.47 -2.57 -10.64
C TYR A 57 6.26 -3.10 -11.83
N ALA A 58 6.51 -2.24 -12.82
CA ALA A 58 7.32 -2.61 -13.98
C ALA A 58 8.73 -3.05 -13.58
N ASP A 59 9.29 -2.42 -12.55
CA ASP A 59 10.61 -2.72 -12.00
C ASP A 59 10.75 -2.10 -10.61
N GLU A 60 11.89 -2.33 -9.98
CA GLU A 60 12.17 -1.79 -8.64
C GLU A 60 12.19 -0.26 -8.64
N ALA A 61 12.67 0.36 -9.73
CA ALA A 61 12.71 1.82 -9.82
C ALA A 61 11.32 2.42 -9.77
N ALA A 62 10.32 1.75 -10.37
CA ALA A 62 8.94 2.19 -10.33
C ALA A 62 8.37 2.11 -8.90
N TYR A 63 8.73 1.07 -8.15
CA TYR A 63 8.34 0.97 -6.73
C TYR A 63 8.97 2.11 -5.91
N THR A 64 10.26 2.37 -6.11
CA THR A 64 10.93 3.47 -5.42
C THR A 64 10.27 4.81 -5.75
N ALA A 65 9.96 5.03 -7.04
CA ALA A 65 9.26 6.25 -7.47
C ALA A 65 7.89 6.38 -6.78
N HIS A 66 7.15 5.26 -6.63
CA HIS A 66 5.87 5.25 -5.93
C HIS A 66 6.02 5.77 -4.50
N THR A 67 7.03 5.33 -3.77
CA THR A 67 7.23 5.75 -2.38
C THR A 67 7.57 7.23 -2.24
N GLU A 68 8.05 7.85 -3.34
CA GLU A 68 8.44 9.26 -3.36
C GLU A 68 7.35 10.19 -3.89
N THR A 69 6.20 9.64 -4.31
CA THR A 69 5.09 10.46 -4.82
C THR A 69 4.48 11.31 -3.72
N GLU A 70 3.87 12.44 -4.14
CA GLU A 70 3.20 13.33 -3.21
C GLU A 70 2.06 12.62 -2.48
N HIS A 71 1.26 11.84 -3.19
CA HIS A 71 0.14 11.13 -2.57
C HIS A 71 0.60 10.08 -1.55
N PHE A 72 1.71 9.37 -1.82
CA PHE A 72 2.22 8.40 -0.84
C PHE A 72 2.83 9.09 0.37
N GLN A 73 3.53 10.21 0.17
CA GLN A 73 4.07 11.00 1.29
C GLN A 73 2.94 11.54 2.17
N ARG A 74 1.88 12.04 1.57
CA ARG A 74 0.75 12.64 2.29
C ARG A 74 -0.12 11.60 2.97
N ASP A 75 -0.58 10.59 2.23
CA ASP A 75 -1.57 9.64 2.72
C ASP A 75 -0.96 8.36 3.28
N GLY A 76 0.23 7.98 2.83
CA GLY A 76 0.97 6.83 3.34
C GLY A 76 1.75 7.20 4.59
N PHE A 77 2.90 7.85 4.41
CA PHE A 77 3.77 8.21 5.54
C PHE A 77 3.14 9.23 6.47
N GLY A 78 2.36 10.16 5.94
CA GLY A 78 1.77 11.26 6.72
C GLY A 78 0.46 10.90 7.41
N ASP A 79 -0.21 9.82 7.03
CA ASP A 79 -1.53 9.50 7.56
C ASP A 79 -1.66 8.02 7.96
N ALA A 80 -1.65 7.09 6.99
CA ALA A 80 -1.93 5.68 7.30
C ALA A 80 -0.85 5.04 8.18
N ILE A 81 0.41 5.20 7.84
CA ILE A 81 1.50 4.50 8.51
C ILE A 81 1.60 4.84 10.01
N PRO A 82 1.46 6.11 10.44
CA PRO A 82 1.45 6.41 11.87
C PRO A 82 0.31 5.76 12.66
N ARG A 83 -0.73 5.30 11.96
CA ARG A 83 -1.90 4.65 12.59
C ARG A 83 -1.74 3.13 12.68
N LEU A 84 -0.59 2.58 12.26
CA LEU A 84 -0.36 1.14 12.24
C LEU A 84 0.32 0.66 13.52
N ALA A 85 -0.16 -0.46 14.05
CA ALA A 85 0.51 -1.19 15.11
C ALA A 85 1.65 -2.03 14.55
N GLU A 86 1.48 -2.52 13.31
CA GLU A 86 2.45 -3.38 12.66
C GLU A 86 2.39 -3.19 11.15
N ARG A 87 3.55 -3.33 10.50
CA ARG A 87 3.61 -3.26 9.05
C ARG A 87 4.69 -4.21 8.56
N LYS A 88 4.36 -4.98 7.49
CA LYS A 88 5.23 -5.98 6.93
C LYS A 88 5.23 -5.87 5.42
N ARG A 89 6.41 -6.00 4.80
CA ARG A 89 6.57 -5.99 3.35
C ARG A 89 7.39 -7.18 2.92
N GLU A 90 6.97 -7.82 1.82
CA GLU A 90 7.71 -8.92 1.20
C GLU A 90 7.82 -8.62 -0.29
N PHE A 91 8.96 -8.99 -0.88
CA PHE A 91 9.30 -8.63 -2.26
C PHE A 91 9.51 -9.89 -3.08
N TYR A 92 8.95 -9.90 -4.29
CA TYR A 92 8.98 -11.06 -5.16
C TYR A 92 9.16 -10.65 -6.61
N GLU A 93 9.71 -11.58 -7.41
CA GLU A 93 9.74 -11.42 -8.87
C GLU A 93 8.96 -12.58 -9.48
N PRO A 94 8.03 -12.32 -10.43
CA PRO A 94 7.35 -13.40 -11.14
C PRO A 94 8.33 -14.08 -12.11
N PHE A 95 8.07 -15.33 -12.42
CA PHE A 95 8.93 -16.07 -13.35
C PHE A 95 8.12 -16.71 -14.47
#